data_c1b585f1eefc3f79351ca173c0920b04
#
_entry.id   c1b585f1eefc3f79351ca173c0920b04
#
_cell.length_a   1.000
_cell.length_b   1.000
_cell.length_c   1.000
_cell.angle_alpha   90.00
_cell.angle_beta   90.00
_cell.angle_gamma   90.00
#
_symmetry.space_group_name_H-M   'P 1'
#
loop_
_entity.id
_entity.type
_entity.pdbx_description
1 polymer ?
#
loop_
_entity_poly.entity_id
_entity_poly.type
_entity_poly.pdbx_seq_one_letter_code
_entity_poly.pdbx_strand_id
1 'polypeptide(L)'
;MGSIIPTLAYIIDWGWLRIGPPYIYINIDPAIVHIGPLALRWYGLMYVVGITIGLLAVRGYTARKGISRDIVYRILWWCIVAGLIGGRLYFVVQQPNFVSYYLAQPQHILATWEGGMAFFGALFLAIPMLFWRARVERINPLVALDAGVLFAAAGQIFGRIGNLINGDIIGYPSTLPWSTVYQNPNSFACLNPATCNVPVQPAAGYELLANLVLLALLFFLSYRLRRPGVLMLVYLFGYVITQFLLFFERANVVVSFLGLNWGLKQAQWTSLVVFILLLPLTFLVFHFSKPIPEGKIAATYGIPQKPKHEAKVVEEEEPTKVDEKSAIEEAEPIEARQSRQSEESEETEEKIKKA
;
A
#
# COMPACT_ATOMS: atom_id res chain seq x y z
N MET A 1 21.50 -16.70 -51.67
CA MET A 1 21.16 -17.72 -50.66
C MET A 1 20.29 -17.04 -49.63
N GLY A 2 18.98 -17.14 -49.81
CA GLY A 2 18.01 -16.64 -48.85
C GLY A 2 17.98 -17.56 -47.64
N SER A 3 18.30 -17.02 -46.45
CA SER A 3 18.15 -17.73 -45.18
C SER A 3 16.68 -18.00 -44.94
N ILE A 4 16.23 -19.20 -45.14
CA ILE A 4 14.96 -19.73 -44.66
C ILE A 4 15.13 -19.83 -43.12
N ILE A 5 14.90 -18.73 -42.41
CA ILE A 5 14.64 -18.81 -40.98
C ILE A 5 13.25 -19.43 -40.90
N PRO A 6 13.05 -20.65 -40.38
CA PRO A 6 11.72 -21.18 -40.18
C PRO A 6 10.99 -20.18 -39.30
N THR A 7 9.79 -19.76 -39.73
CA THR A 7 8.87 -18.94 -38.94
C THR A 7 8.52 -19.78 -37.72
N LEU A 8 9.31 -19.64 -36.65
CA LEU A 8 9.06 -20.32 -35.39
C LEU A 8 7.73 -19.74 -34.87
N ALA A 9 6.73 -20.61 -34.88
CA ALA A 9 5.40 -20.22 -34.42
C ALA A 9 5.48 -19.71 -32.98
N TYR A 10 4.94 -18.53 -32.71
CA TYR A 10 4.79 -18.06 -31.34
C TYR A 10 3.92 -19.03 -30.55
N ILE A 11 4.28 -19.28 -29.27
CA ILE A 11 3.45 -20.06 -28.37
C ILE A 11 2.18 -19.28 -28.03
N ILE A 12 2.31 -17.95 -27.89
CA ILE A 12 1.22 -17.02 -27.69
C ILE A 12 1.46 -15.82 -28.61
N ASP A 13 0.48 -15.43 -29.40
CA ASP A 13 0.50 -14.20 -30.21
C ASP A 13 -0.84 -13.46 -30.06
N TRP A 14 -0.81 -12.39 -29.27
CA TRP A 14 -1.94 -11.45 -29.10
C TRP A 14 -1.70 -10.12 -29.82
N GLY A 15 -0.70 -10.04 -30.70
CA GLY A 15 -0.33 -8.81 -31.40
C GLY A 15 0.45 -7.82 -30.52
N TRP A 16 -0.08 -7.49 -29.34
CA TRP A 16 0.57 -6.60 -28.38
C TRP A 16 1.54 -7.33 -27.42
N LEU A 17 1.39 -8.63 -27.24
CA LEU A 17 2.31 -9.51 -26.52
C LEU A 17 2.50 -10.78 -27.32
N ARG A 18 3.74 -11.09 -27.69
CA ARG A 18 4.12 -12.31 -28.39
C ARG A 18 5.15 -13.06 -27.59
N ILE A 19 4.84 -14.31 -27.26
CA ILE A 19 5.73 -15.21 -26.51
C ILE A 19 6.11 -16.36 -27.43
N GLY A 20 7.39 -16.51 -27.70
CA GLY A 20 7.89 -17.60 -28.52
C GLY A 20 9.35 -17.36 -28.90
N PRO A 21 10.01 -18.42 -29.40
CA PRO A 21 11.41 -18.29 -29.81
C PRO A 21 11.61 -17.14 -30.82
N PRO A 22 12.69 -16.34 -30.70
CA PRO A 22 13.68 -16.50 -29.63
C PRO A 22 13.38 -15.72 -28.36
N TYR A 23 12.36 -14.82 -28.29
CA TYR A 23 12.18 -13.88 -27.18
C TYR A 23 10.71 -13.62 -26.84
N ILE A 24 10.48 -12.82 -25.79
CA ILE A 24 9.17 -12.26 -25.43
C ILE A 24 9.08 -10.83 -25.98
N TYR A 25 8.15 -10.59 -26.90
CA TYR A 25 7.97 -9.28 -27.54
C TYR A 25 6.83 -8.51 -26.89
N ILE A 26 7.09 -7.28 -26.47
CA ILE A 26 6.14 -6.40 -25.82
C ILE A 26 5.92 -5.17 -26.71
N ASN A 27 4.72 -5.04 -27.26
CA ASN A 27 4.31 -3.92 -28.11
C ASN A 27 3.07 -3.22 -27.53
N ILE A 28 3.06 -3.06 -26.21
CA ILE A 28 1.98 -2.40 -25.48
C ILE A 28 2.29 -0.90 -25.40
N ASP A 29 1.32 -0.05 -25.74
CA ASP A 29 1.44 1.37 -25.43
C ASP A 29 1.31 1.56 -23.90
N PRO A 30 2.26 2.22 -23.22
CA PRO A 30 2.15 2.52 -21.80
C PRO A 30 0.91 3.34 -21.41
N ALA A 31 0.36 4.12 -22.37
CA ALA A 31 -0.89 4.83 -22.18
C ALA A 31 -2.07 4.00 -22.70
N ILE A 32 -3.09 3.82 -21.86
CA ILE A 32 -4.36 3.16 -22.24
C ILE A 32 -5.19 4.09 -23.11
N VAL A 33 -5.31 5.35 -22.68
CA VAL A 33 -6.08 6.38 -23.37
C VAL A 33 -5.57 7.78 -22.99
N HIS A 34 -5.65 8.70 -23.95
CA HIS A 34 -5.40 10.12 -23.74
C HIS A 34 -6.72 10.89 -23.68
N ILE A 35 -6.90 11.69 -22.64
CA ILE A 35 -8.07 12.58 -22.45
C ILE A 35 -7.52 14.00 -22.32
N GLY A 36 -7.40 14.69 -23.46
CA GLY A 36 -6.72 15.96 -23.52
C GLY A 36 -5.26 15.85 -23.05
N PRO A 37 -4.79 16.67 -22.10
CA PRO A 37 -3.43 16.61 -21.58
C PRO A 37 -3.18 15.44 -20.61
N LEU A 38 -4.23 14.74 -20.21
CA LEU A 38 -4.14 13.62 -19.25
C LEU A 38 -4.02 12.29 -19.99
N ALA A 39 -3.03 11.48 -19.61
CA ALA A 39 -2.85 10.11 -20.07
C ALA A 39 -3.18 9.13 -18.95
N LEU A 40 -4.20 8.30 -19.14
CA LEU A 40 -4.43 7.15 -18.28
C LEU A 40 -3.44 6.05 -18.66
N ARG A 41 -2.57 5.69 -17.73
CA ARG A 41 -1.50 4.72 -17.95
C ARG A 41 -1.78 3.38 -17.27
N TRP A 42 -1.32 2.29 -17.87
CA TRP A 42 -1.36 0.96 -17.25
C TRP A 42 -0.70 0.94 -15.87
N TYR A 43 0.37 1.69 -15.71
CA TYR A 43 1.07 1.79 -14.42
C TYR A 43 0.17 2.33 -13.31
N GLY A 44 -0.64 3.36 -13.59
CA GLY A 44 -1.63 3.88 -12.64
C GLY A 44 -2.73 2.87 -12.32
N LEU A 45 -3.22 2.13 -13.34
CA LEU A 45 -4.20 1.06 -13.14
C LEU A 45 -3.63 -0.05 -12.25
N MET A 46 -2.39 -0.46 -12.48
CA MET A 46 -1.73 -1.47 -11.64
C MET A 46 -1.58 -1.02 -10.19
N TYR A 47 -1.38 0.27 -9.91
CA TYR A 47 -1.43 0.78 -8.54
C TYR A 47 -2.80 0.58 -7.90
N VAL A 48 -3.88 0.88 -8.60
CA VAL A 48 -5.26 0.69 -8.09
C VAL A 48 -5.51 -0.79 -7.79
N VAL A 49 -5.13 -1.68 -8.70
CA VAL A 49 -5.24 -3.14 -8.51
C VAL A 49 -4.38 -3.59 -7.32
N GLY A 50 -3.13 -3.13 -7.24
CA GLY A 50 -2.21 -3.44 -6.15
C GLY A 50 -2.72 -3.00 -4.78
N ILE A 51 -3.28 -1.79 -4.68
CA ILE A 51 -3.91 -1.29 -3.45
C ILE A 51 -5.11 -2.17 -3.07
N THR A 52 -5.96 -2.53 -4.03
CA THR A 52 -7.14 -3.36 -3.78
C THR A 52 -6.76 -4.76 -3.29
N ILE A 53 -5.84 -5.44 -3.98
CA ILE A 53 -5.37 -6.78 -3.59
C ILE A 53 -4.60 -6.72 -2.27
N GLY A 54 -3.75 -5.70 -2.08
CA GLY A 54 -3.04 -5.46 -0.82
C GLY A 54 -4.01 -5.27 0.35
N LEU A 55 -5.09 -4.52 0.15
CA LEU A 55 -6.15 -4.34 1.16
C LEU A 55 -6.85 -5.66 1.49
N LEU A 56 -7.15 -6.50 0.49
CA LEU A 56 -7.73 -7.83 0.73
C LEU A 56 -6.79 -8.72 1.55
N ALA A 57 -5.48 -8.69 1.26
CA ALA A 57 -4.47 -9.40 2.02
C ALA A 57 -4.41 -8.95 3.49
N VAL A 58 -4.40 -7.63 3.72
CA VAL A 58 -4.44 -7.02 5.06
C VAL A 58 -5.70 -7.42 5.81
N ARG A 59 -6.87 -7.33 5.17
CA ARG A 59 -8.16 -7.70 5.81
C ARG A 59 -8.17 -9.15 6.27
N GLY A 60 -7.66 -10.07 5.45
CA GLY A 60 -7.56 -11.48 5.83
C GLY A 60 -6.65 -11.72 7.05
N TYR A 61 -5.51 -11.00 7.10
CA TYR A 61 -4.58 -11.06 8.24
C TYR A 61 -5.17 -10.44 9.51
N THR A 62 -5.68 -9.22 9.39
CA THR A 62 -6.15 -8.42 10.54
C THR A 62 -7.42 -8.99 11.16
N ALA A 63 -8.31 -9.59 10.37
CA ALA A 63 -9.49 -10.29 10.87
C ALA A 63 -9.11 -11.45 11.82
N ARG A 64 -8.08 -12.23 11.45
CA ARG A 64 -7.56 -13.32 12.31
C ARG A 64 -6.90 -12.78 13.60
N LYS A 65 -6.51 -11.51 13.62
CA LYS A 65 -5.91 -10.83 14.77
C LYS A 65 -6.92 -10.02 15.60
N GLY A 66 -8.22 -10.12 15.28
CA GLY A 66 -9.29 -9.44 16.01
C GLY A 66 -9.40 -7.93 15.72
N ILE A 67 -8.86 -7.45 14.59
CA ILE A 67 -8.96 -6.05 14.16
C ILE A 67 -10.15 -5.89 13.23
N SER A 68 -11.05 -4.94 13.53
CA SER A 68 -12.22 -4.66 12.70
C SER A 68 -11.82 -4.01 11.36
N ARG A 69 -12.70 -4.17 10.35
CA ARG A 69 -12.48 -3.58 9.02
C ARG A 69 -12.38 -2.05 9.06
N ASP A 70 -13.21 -1.41 9.88
CA ASP A 70 -13.25 0.06 9.97
C ASP A 70 -11.93 0.63 10.48
N ILE A 71 -11.30 -0.05 11.44
CA ILE A 71 -9.98 0.35 11.94
C ILE A 71 -8.93 0.23 10.82
N VAL A 72 -8.96 -0.87 10.04
CA VAL A 72 -8.05 -1.05 8.90
C VAL A 72 -8.20 0.09 7.89
N TYR A 73 -9.44 0.44 7.51
CA TYR A 73 -9.69 1.54 6.58
C TYR A 73 -9.24 2.90 7.15
N ARG A 74 -9.52 3.19 8.43
CA ARG A 74 -9.05 4.44 9.04
C ARG A 74 -7.53 4.57 9.03
N ILE A 75 -6.81 3.50 9.39
CA ILE A 75 -5.34 3.51 9.34
C ILE A 75 -4.85 3.68 7.91
N LEU A 76 -5.40 2.92 6.96
CA LEU A 76 -5.02 2.97 5.56
C LEU A 76 -5.16 4.37 4.95
N TRP A 77 -6.31 5.03 5.15
CA TRP A 77 -6.56 6.36 4.63
C TRP A 77 -5.53 7.38 5.13
N TRP A 78 -5.24 7.37 6.43
CA TRP A 78 -4.22 8.25 7.00
C TRP A 78 -2.82 7.95 6.45
N CYS A 79 -2.48 6.68 6.26
CA CYS A 79 -1.20 6.29 5.66
C CYS A 79 -1.11 6.70 4.18
N ILE A 80 -2.19 6.58 3.40
CA ILE A 80 -2.22 7.04 2.00
C ILE A 80 -2.00 8.55 1.94
N VAL A 81 -2.78 9.33 2.71
CA VAL A 81 -2.63 10.80 2.73
C VAL A 81 -1.23 11.21 3.16
N ALA A 82 -0.70 10.63 4.23
CA ALA A 82 0.65 10.89 4.69
C ALA A 82 1.71 10.49 3.64
N GLY A 83 1.51 9.35 2.96
CA GLY A 83 2.40 8.90 1.90
C GLY A 83 2.41 9.83 0.69
N LEU A 84 1.26 10.31 0.25
CA LEU A 84 1.16 11.28 -0.86
C LEU A 84 1.85 12.59 -0.49
N ILE A 85 1.58 13.14 0.69
CA ILE A 85 2.22 14.37 1.17
C ILE A 85 3.74 14.17 1.28
N GLY A 86 4.18 13.09 1.93
CA GLY A 86 5.59 12.80 2.12
C GLY A 86 6.34 12.59 0.81
N GLY A 87 5.75 11.83 -0.10
CA GLY A 87 6.32 11.58 -1.43
C GLY A 87 6.52 12.86 -2.23
N ARG A 88 5.55 13.76 -2.18
CA ARG A 88 5.65 15.05 -2.87
C ARG A 88 6.64 15.99 -2.21
N LEU A 89 6.56 16.19 -0.91
CA LEU A 89 7.46 17.07 -0.17
C LEU A 89 8.94 16.65 -0.33
N TYR A 90 9.21 15.35 -0.18
CA TYR A 90 10.57 14.84 -0.34
C TYR A 90 11.10 15.01 -1.76
N PHE A 91 10.26 14.77 -2.78
CA PHE A 91 10.62 15.02 -4.17
C PHE A 91 10.99 16.49 -4.38
N VAL A 92 10.14 17.42 -3.94
CA VAL A 92 10.34 18.87 -4.09
C VAL A 92 11.64 19.34 -3.43
N VAL A 93 11.91 18.91 -2.20
CA VAL A 93 13.10 19.29 -1.44
C VAL A 93 14.39 18.78 -2.09
N GLN A 94 14.35 17.65 -2.79
CA GLN A 94 15.53 17.09 -3.46
C GLN A 94 15.87 17.78 -4.79
N GLN A 95 15.00 18.64 -5.34
CA GLN A 95 15.25 19.27 -6.63
C GLN A 95 16.36 20.33 -6.53
N PRO A 96 17.29 20.34 -7.49
CA PRO A 96 18.35 21.38 -7.52
C PRO A 96 17.81 22.82 -7.57
N ASN A 97 16.63 22.99 -8.18
CA ASN A 97 15.93 24.27 -8.31
C ASN A 97 14.90 24.53 -7.21
N PHE A 98 15.04 23.89 -6.04
CA PHE A 98 14.10 24.01 -4.92
C PHE A 98 13.82 25.47 -4.55
N VAL A 99 14.87 26.27 -4.36
CA VAL A 99 14.74 27.69 -3.97
C VAL A 99 14.24 28.55 -5.13
N SER A 100 14.82 28.38 -6.32
CA SER A 100 14.54 29.26 -7.47
C SER A 100 13.21 28.99 -8.15
N TYR A 101 12.67 27.79 -8.03
CA TYR A 101 11.41 27.38 -8.67
C TYR A 101 10.29 27.13 -7.65
N TYR A 102 10.49 26.20 -6.72
CA TYR A 102 9.41 25.79 -5.82
C TYR A 102 9.11 26.80 -4.70
N LEU A 103 10.13 27.48 -4.14
CA LEU A 103 9.88 28.53 -3.15
C LEU A 103 9.44 29.84 -3.80
N ALA A 104 9.90 30.13 -5.03
CA ALA A 104 9.46 31.30 -5.78
C ALA A 104 8.01 31.17 -6.27
N GLN A 105 7.55 29.93 -6.54
CA GLN A 105 6.20 29.62 -7.04
C GLN A 105 5.59 28.46 -6.24
N PRO A 106 5.08 28.70 -5.00
CA PRO A 106 4.64 27.64 -4.09
C PRO A 106 3.52 26.75 -4.62
N GLN A 107 2.74 27.21 -5.62
CA GLN A 107 1.70 26.42 -6.27
C GLN A 107 2.27 25.13 -6.90
N HIS A 108 3.51 25.15 -7.39
CA HIS A 108 4.17 23.96 -7.96
C HIS A 108 4.52 22.90 -6.91
N ILE A 109 4.56 23.25 -5.62
CA ILE A 109 4.74 22.26 -4.54
C ILE A 109 3.56 21.29 -4.53
N LEU A 110 2.35 21.78 -4.77
CA LEU A 110 1.13 20.99 -4.79
C LEU A 110 0.80 20.37 -6.14
N ALA A 111 1.48 20.77 -7.21
CA ALA A 111 1.20 20.35 -8.58
C ALA A 111 1.64 18.89 -8.84
N THR A 112 0.97 17.93 -8.20
CA THR A 112 1.25 16.49 -8.38
C THR A 112 0.92 15.98 -9.78
N TRP A 113 0.08 16.69 -10.52
CA TRP A 113 -0.25 16.39 -11.94
C TRP A 113 0.92 16.65 -12.89
N GLU A 114 1.90 17.47 -12.51
CA GLU A 114 3.16 17.65 -13.24
C GLU A 114 4.13 16.47 -13.05
N GLY A 115 3.73 15.49 -12.22
CA GLY A 115 4.56 14.36 -11.84
C GLY A 115 5.47 14.68 -10.65
N GLY A 116 6.38 13.78 -10.37
CA GLY A 116 7.37 13.94 -9.30
C GLY A 116 6.87 13.52 -7.92
N MET A 117 7.12 12.26 -7.61
CA MET A 117 6.85 11.64 -6.30
C MET A 117 8.06 10.79 -5.90
N ALA A 118 8.49 10.91 -4.66
CA ALA A 118 9.64 10.15 -4.15
C ALA A 118 9.17 9.05 -3.18
N PHE A 119 9.52 7.81 -3.51
CA PHE A 119 9.13 6.64 -2.71
C PHE A 119 9.57 6.73 -1.25
N PHE A 120 10.81 7.12 -0.99
CA PHE A 120 11.32 7.26 0.37
C PHE A 120 10.58 8.33 1.18
N GLY A 121 10.19 9.43 0.54
CA GLY A 121 9.38 10.46 1.18
C GLY A 121 8.01 9.92 1.62
N ALA A 122 7.38 9.10 0.79
CA ALA A 122 6.14 8.43 1.15
C ALA A 122 6.33 7.53 2.39
N LEU A 123 7.40 6.75 2.48
CA LEU A 123 7.69 5.90 3.63
C LEU A 123 7.98 6.72 4.90
N PHE A 124 8.72 7.81 4.79
CA PHE A 124 9.10 8.66 5.93
C PHE A 124 7.90 9.28 6.65
N LEU A 125 6.79 9.51 5.95
CA LEU A 125 5.56 9.97 6.60
C LEU A 125 4.54 8.85 6.85
N ALA A 126 4.42 7.87 5.97
CA ALA A 126 3.44 6.79 6.14
C ALA A 126 3.76 5.88 7.33
N ILE A 127 5.04 5.56 7.60
CA ILE A 127 5.42 4.69 8.72
C ILE A 127 5.14 5.36 10.08
N PRO A 128 5.59 6.60 10.37
CA PRO A 128 5.21 7.30 11.60
C PRO A 128 3.69 7.47 11.75
N MET A 129 2.98 7.75 10.65
CA MET A 129 1.53 7.85 10.64
C MET A 129 0.87 6.52 11.04
N LEU A 130 1.37 5.39 10.50
CA LEU A 130 0.89 4.05 10.87
C LEU A 130 1.09 3.79 12.37
N PHE A 131 2.26 4.11 12.91
CA PHE A 131 2.54 3.98 14.34
C PHE A 131 1.60 4.83 15.20
N TRP A 132 1.42 6.09 14.83
CA TRP A 132 0.53 7.01 15.54
C TRP A 132 -0.91 6.52 15.49
N ARG A 133 -1.41 6.18 14.30
CA ARG A 133 -2.79 5.69 14.13
C ARG A 133 -3.02 4.35 14.82
N ALA A 134 -2.08 3.44 14.76
CA ALA A 134 -2.18 2.18 15.48
C ALA A 134 -2.35 2.39 17.00
N ARG A 135 -1.61 3.36 17.58
CA ARG A 135 -1.76 3.72 19.00
C ARG A 135 -3.11 4.37 19.32
N VAL A 136 -3.58 5.27 18.46
CA VAL A 136 -4.90 5.91 18.62
C VAL A 136 -6.02 4.85 18.59
N GLU A 137 -5.93 3.89 17.68
CA GLU A 137 -6.89 2.78 17.58
C GLU A 137 -6.64 1.67 18.61
N ARG A 138 -5.67 1.85 19.51
CA ARG A 138 -5.27 0.87 20.54
C ARG A 138 -4.86 -0.48 19.95
N ILE A 139 -4.21 -0.47 18.80
CA ILE A 139 -3.64 -1.66 18.16
C ILE A 139 -2.15 -1.71 18.43
N ASN A 140 -1.61 -2.92 18.59
CA ASN A 140 -0.17 -3.09 18.66
C ASN A 140 0.48 -2.63 17.33
N PRO A 141 1.37 -1.61 17.35
CA PRO A 141 1.99 -1.09 16.12
C PRO A 141 2.78 -2.15 15.34
N LEU A 142 3.36 -3.15 16.01
CA LEU A 142 4.07 -4.24 15.33
C LEU A 142 3.11 -5.16 14.55
N VAL A 143 1.87 -5.36 15.04
CA VAL A 143 0.82 -6.07 14.29
C VAL A 143 0.39 -5.25 13.07
N ALA A 144 0.30 -3.92 13.21
CA ALA A 144 -0.02 -3.04 12.09
C ALA A 144 1.10 -3.03 11.03
N LEU A 145 2.38 -3.08 11.44
CA LEU A 145 3.51 -3.24 10.53
C LEU A 145 3.50 -4.59 9.82
N ASP A 146 3.22 -5.69 10.53
CA ASP A 146 3.06 -7.01 9.92
C ASP A 146 1.93 -7.03 8.87
N ALA A 147 0.84 -6.30 9.11
CA ALA A 147 -0.22 -6.10 8.12
C ALA A 147 0.28 -5.22 6.94
N GLY A 148 1.04 -4.18 7.23
CA GLY A 148 1.60 -3.24 6.26
C GLY A 148 2.54 -3.92 5.26
N VAL A 149 3.33 -4.89 5.68
CA VAL A 149 4.25 -5.60 4.74
C VAL A 149 3.52 -6.56 3.81
N LEU A 150 2.38 -7.13 4.21
CA LEU A 150 1.51 -7.87 3.29
C LEU A 150 0.93 -6.95 2.22
N PHE A 151 0.51 -5.75 2.61
CA PHE A 151 0.07 -4.72 1.68
C PHE A 151 1.18 -4.32 0.71
N ALA A 152 2.38 -4.04 1.23
CA ALA A 152 3.52 -3.63 0.43
C ALA A 152 3.95 -4.71 -0.57
N ALA A 153 4.08 -5.97 -0.13
CA ALA A 153 4.46 -7.09 -0.99
C ALA A 153 3.43 -7.31 -2.12
N ALA A 154 2.13 -7.25 -1.82
CA ALA A 154 1.09 -7.34 -2.84
C ALA A 154 1.15 -6.15 -3.81
N GLY A 155 1.28 -4.93 -3.32
CA GLY A 155 1.40 -3.73 -4.15
C GLY A 155 2.63 -3.76 -5.07
N GLN A 156 3.75 -4.27 -4.59
CA GLN A 156 4.98 -4.40 -5.40
C GLN A 156 4.81 -5.33 -6.60
N ILE A 157 4.06 -6.43 -6.47
CA ILE A 157 3.78 -7.36 -7.57
C ILE A 157 3.13 -6.59 -8.74
N PHE A 158 2.06 -5.85 -8.46
CA PHE A 158 1.35 -5.09 -9.48
C PHE A 158 2.17 -3.90 -10.00
N GLY A 159 2.96 -3.27 -9.14
CA GLY A 159 3.94 -2.26 -9.57
C GLY A 159 4.94 -2.82 -10.59
N ARG A 160 5.43 -4.06 -10.40
CA ARG A 160 6.34 -4.72 -11.36
C ARG A 160 5.65 -5.12 -12.65
N ILE A 161 4.37 -5.48 -12.63
CA ILE A 161 3.58 -5.65 -13.87
C ILE A 161 3.52 -4.32 -14.63
N GLY A 162 3.27 -3.22 -13.93
CA GLY A 162 3.29 -1.88 -14.51
C GLY A 162 4.65 -1.52 -15.13
N ASN A 163 5.77 -1.84 -14.44
CA ASN A 163 7.11 -1.62 -14.97
C ASN A 163 7.40 -2.50 -16.22
N LEU A 164 6.93 -3.75 -16.25
CA LEU A 164 7.05 -4.61 -17.44
C LEU A 164 6.33 -4.01 -18.65
N ILE A 165 5.13 -3.45 -18.46
CA ILE A 165 4.38 -2.80 -19.53
C ILE A 165 5.06 -1.49 -19.96
N ASN A 166 5.52 -0.69 -19.02
CA ASN A 166 6.20 0.57 -19.28
C ASN A 166 7.57 0.42 -19.97
N GLY A 167 8.31 -0.67 -19.68
CA GLY A 167 9.69 -0.84 -20.14
C GLY A 167 10.70 0.07 -19.46
N ASP A 168 10.42 0.56 -18.25
CA ASP A 168 11.29 1.47 -17.50
C ASP A 168 12.29 0.76 -16.57
N ILE A 169 12.10 -0.54 -16.33
CA ILE A 169 13.01 -1.39 -15.56
C ILE A 169 13.50 -2.55 -16.43
N ILE A 170 14.62 -2.32 -17.07
CA ILE A 170 15.26 -3.30 -17.95
C ILE A 170 16.64 -3.72 -17.42
N GLY A 171 17.05 -4.91 -17.79
CA GLY A 171 18.37 -5.43 -17.50
C GLY A 171 19.34 -5.22 -18.67
N TYR A 172 20.49 -5.87 -18.59
CA TYR A 172 21.50 -5.85 -19.66
C TYR A 172 20.99 -6.58 -20.92
N PRO A 173 21.55 -6.26 -22.11
CA PRO A 173 21.31 -7.02 -23.32
C PRO A 173 21.58 -8.52 -23.09
N SER A 174 20.68 -9.37 -23.62
CA SER A 174 20.71 -10.79 -23.34
C SER A 174 20.18 -11.61 -24.50
N THR A 175 20.71 -12.81 -24.66
CA THR A 175 20.28 -13.80 -25.68
C THR A 175 19.45 -14.92 -25.08
N LEU A 176 19.04 -14.80 -23.82
CA LEU A 176 18.22 -15.82 -23.15
C LEU A 176 16.82 -15.89 -23.78
N PRO A 177 16.20 -17.08 -23.85
CA PRO A 177 14.93 -17.28 -24.55
C PRO A 177 13.75 -16.57 -23.88
N TRP A 178 13.90 -16.10 -22.65
CA TRP A 178 12.90 -15.28 -21.93
C TRP A 178 13.25 -13.81 -21.87
N SER A 179 14.28 -13.33 -22.63
CA SER A 179 14.57 -11.92 -22.75
C SER A 179 13.39 -11.18 -23.36
N THR A 180 13.17 -9.95 -22.91
CA THR A 180 12.09 -9.09 -23.42
C THR A 180 12.60 -8.16 -24.51
N VAL A 181 11.81 -7.98 -25.57
CA VAL A 181 12.06 -7.04 -26.66
C VAL A 181 10.91 -6.03 -26.68
N TYR A 182 11.21 -4.78 -26.41
CA TYR A 182 10.24 -3.70 -26.46
C TYR A 182 10.17 -3.13 -27.87
N GLN A 183 8.96 -3.06 -28.44
CA GLN A 183 8.75 -2.62 -29.82
C GLN A 183 7.90 -1.36 -29.94
N ASN A 184 7.13 -1.00 -28.89
CA ASN A 184 6.30 0.20 -28.92
C ASN A 184 7.15 1.45 -28.73
N PRO A 185 7.09 2.43 -29.64
CA PRO A 185 7.91 3.65 -29.57
C PRO A 185 7.62 4.51 -28.33
N ASN A 186 6.43 4.39 -27.72
CA ASN A 186 6.05 5.13 -26.52
C ASN A 186 6.54 4.44 -25.23
N SER A 187 7.11 3.22 -25.30
CA SER A 187 7.68 2.55 -24.13
C SER A 187 8.97 3.25 -23.68
N PHE A 188 9.23 3.29 -22.39
CA PHE A 188 10.47 3.88 -21.85
C PHE A 188 11.73 3.21 -22.41
N ALA A 189 11.69 1.91 -22.68
CA ALA A 189 12.79 1.18 -23.31
C ALA A 189 13.09 1.70 -24.73
N CYS A 190 12.09 2.21 -25.45
CA CYS A 190 12.24 2.74 -26.80
C CYS A 190 12.53 4.25 -26.87
N LEU A 191 12.46 4.95 -25.72
CA LEU A 191 12.97 6.33 -25.65
C LEU A 191 14.51 6.39 -25.83
N ASN A 192 15.20 5.28 -25.55
CA ASN A 192 16.61 5.12 -25.86
C ASN A 192 16.77 4.14 -27.05
N PRO A 193 17.31 4.60 -28.18
CA PRO A 193 17.52 3.75 -29.37
C PRO A 193 18.40 2.51 -29.09
N ALA A 194 19.27 2.57 -28.09
CA ALA A 194 20.15 1.46 -27.71
C ALA A 194 19.42 0.28 -27.05
N THR A 195 18.19 0.46 -26.61
CA THR A 195 17.36 -0.55 -25.92
C THR A 195 16.07 -0.88 -26.64
N CYS A 196 15.67 -0.09 -27.64
CA CYS A 196 14.50 -0.34 -28.47
C CYS A 196 14.80 -1.47 -29.47
N ASN A 197 13.90 -2.45 -29.58
CA ASN A 197 14.04 -3.63 -30.42
C ASN A 197 15.28 -4.50 -30.08
N VAL A 198 15.89 -4.30 -28.92
CA VAL A 198 17.02 -5.10 -28.43
C VAL A 198 16.53 -6.04 -27.35
N PRO A 199 16.91 -7.34 -27.40
CA PRO A 199 16.57 -8.27 -26.34
C PRO A 199 17.37 -7.95 -25.07
N VAL A 200 16.64 -7.74 -23.97
CA VAL A 200 17.17 -7.36 -22.66
C VAL A 200 16.68 -8.30 -21.57
N GLN A 201 17.42 -8.46 -20.50
CA GLN A 201 16.99 -9.16 -19.30
C GLN A 201 15.69 -8.54 -18.76
N PRO A 202 14.64 -9.32 -18.47
CA PRO A 202 13.38 -8.85 -17.90
C PRO A 202 13.52 -8.56 -16.41
N ALA A 203 14.31 -7.54 -16.04
CA ALA A 203 14.62 -7.26 -14.64
C ALA A 203 13.37 -7.04 -13.79
N ALA A 204 12.35 -6.33 -14.31
CA ALA A 204 11.06 -6.19 -13.64
C ALA A 204 10.33 -7.53 -13.45
N GLY A 205 10.49 -8.47 -14.40
CA GLY A 205 9.95 -9.83 -14.32
C GLY A 205 10.60 -10.65 -13.21
N TYR A 206 11.90 -10.56 -13.06
CA TYR A 206 12.61 -11.23 -11.96
C TYR A 206 12.17 -10.68 -10.59
N GLU A 207 12.03 -9.36 -10.47
CA GLU A 207 11.54 -8.73 -9.26
C GLU A 207 10.06 -9.10 -8.98
N LEU A 208 9.23 -9.23 -10.00
CA LEU A 208 7.86 -9.72 -9.90
C LEU A 208 7.83 -11.13 -9.29
N LEU A 209 8.61 -12.06 -9.84
CA LEU A 209 8.69 -13.46 -9.36
C LEU A 209 9.20 -13.51 -7.91
N ALA A 210 10.25 -12.75 -7.59
CA ALA A 210 10.78 -12.68 -6.23
C ALA A 210 9.73 -12.15 -5.23
N ASN A 211 8.97 -11.12 -5.61
CA ASN A 211 7.89 -10.59 -4.77
C ASN A 211 6.71 -11.57 -4.62
N LEU A 212 6.38 -12.36 -5.66
CA LEU A 212 5.38 -13.43 -5.57
C LEU A 212 5.80 -14.51 -4.57
N VAL A 213 7.05 -14.97 -4.65
CA VAL A 213 7.61 -15.96 -3.71
C VAL A 213 7.61 -15.40 -2.29
N LEU A 214 8.04 -14.15 -2.13
CA LEU A 214 8.07 -13.48 -0.83
C LEU A 214 6.66 -13.32 -0.25
N LEU A 215 5.67 -12.89 -1.05
CA LEU A 215 4.28 -12.79 -0.61
C LEU A 215 3.71 -14.16 -0.20
N ALA A 216 3.96 -15.21 -0.98
CA ALA A 216 3.53 -16.57 -0.64
C ALA A 216 4.14 -17.05 0.70
N LEU A 217 5.43 -16.79 0.91
CA LEU A 217 6.11 -17.05 2.17
C LEU A 217 5.49 -16.27 3.33
N LEU A 218 5.22 -14.97 3.14
CA LEU A 218 4.58 -14.14 4.16
C LEU A 218 3.18 -14.64 4.51
N PHE A 219 2.38 -15.03 3.52
CA PHE A 219 1.07 -15.64 3.77
C PHE A 219 1.20 -16.93 4.59
N PHE A 220 2.07 -17.85 4.19
CA PHE A 220 2.31 -19.09 4.94
C PHE A 220 2.73 -18.80 6.38
N LEU A 221 3.70 -17.91 6.59
CA LEU A 221 4.21 -17.56 7.91
C LEU A 221 3.18 -16.78 8.75
N SER A 222 2.27 -16.02 8.13
CA SER A 222 1.23 -15.27 8.84
C SER A 222 0.28 -16.16 9.65
N TYR A 223 0.16 -17.44 9.32
CA TYR A 223 -0.59 -18.44 10.07
C TYR A 223 0.23 -19.09 11.19
N ARG A 224 1.55 -19.09 11.07
CA ARG A 224 2.45 -19.80 11.99
C ARG A 224 3.05 -18.87 13.04
N LEU A 225 3.36 -17.63 12.66
CA LEU A 225 4.04 -16.69 13.55
C LEU A 225 3.07 -16.03 14.52
N ARG A 226 3.40 -16.16 15.82
CA ARG A 226 2.62 -15.58 16.92
C ARG A 226 3.25 -14.30 17.51
N ARG A 227 4.48 -13.99 17.14
CA ARG A 227 5.21 -12.83 17.66
C ARG A 227 5.03 -11.64 16.72
N PRO A 228 4.43 -10.53 17.18
CA PRO A 228 4.29 -9.31 16.36
C PRO A 228 5.64 -8.75 15.91
N GLY A 229 5.70 -8.25 14.69
CA GLY A 229 6.88 -7.65 14.07
C GLY A 229 7.81 -8.65 13.38
N VAL A 230 7.63 -9.96 13.59
CA VAL A 230 8.49 -10.97 12.93
C VAL A 230 8.17 -11.10 11.45
N LEU A 231 6.90 -10.97 11.07
CA LEU A 231 6.50 -11.00 9.65
C LEU A 231 7.11 -9.82 8.88
N MET A 232 7.12 -8.64 9.52
CA MET A 232 7.82 -7.46 9.01
C MET A 232 9.33 -7.72 8.80
N LEU A 233 10.00 -8.35 9.77
CA LEU A 233 11.42 -8.68 9.63
C LEU A 233 11.67 -9.65 8.48
N VAL A 234 10.85 -10.69 8.32
CA VAL A 234 10.95 -11.64 7.19
C VAL A 234 10.84 -10.92 5.86
N TYR A 235 9.86 -10.00 5.74
CA TYR A 235 9.71 -9.20 4.53
C TYR A 235 10.93 -8.32 4.27
N LEU A 236 11.42 -7.60 5.26
CA LEU A 236 12.53 -6.67 5.08
C LEU A 236 13.82 -7.41 4.72
N PHE A 237 14.15 -8.52 5.40
CA PHE A 237 15.30 -9.34 5.02
C PHE A 237 15.15 -9.94 3.62
N GLY A 238 13.99 -10.53 3.32
CA GLY A 238 13.71 -11.10 2.01
C GLY A 238 13.83 -10.06 0.89
N TYR A 239 13.24 -8.87 1.09
CA TYR A 239 13.30 -7.78 0.13
C TYR A 239 14.72 -7.27 -0.10
N VAL A 240 15.46 -7.01 0.97
CA VAL A 240 16.85 -6.52 0.89
C VAL A 240 17.76 -7.52 0.18
N ILE A 241 17.65 -8.80 0.50
CA ILE A 241 18.44 -9.85 -0.15
C ILE A 241 18.09 -9.95 -1.64
N THR A 242 16.81 -10.00 -1.98
CA THR A 242 16.36 -10.09 -3.38
C THR A 242 16.76 -8.86 -4.18
N GLN A 243 16.62 -7.66 -3.62
CA GLN A 243 17.07 -6.43 -4.31
C GLN A 243 18.59 -6.41 -4.50
N PHE A 244 19.38 -6.79 -3.50
CA PHE A 244 20.82 -6.86 -3.64
C PHE A 244 21.23 -7.78 -4.79
N LEU A 245 20.64 -8.97 -4.86
CA LEU A 245 20.96 -9.98 -5.89
C LEU A 245 20.46 -9.58 -7.28
N LEU A 246 19.19 -9.15 -7.40
CA LEU A 246 18.59 -8.86 -8.69
C LEU A 246 19.16 -7.60 -9.36
N PHE A 247 19.72 -6.67 -8.57
CA PHE A 247 20.35 -5.49 -9.14
C PHE A 247 21.65 -5.78 -9.91
N PHE A 248 22.24 -6.96 -9.80
CA PHE A 248 23.34 -7.36 -10.69
C PHE A 248 22.87 -7.46 -12.15
N GLU A 249 21.63 -7.88 -12.39
CA GLU A 249 21.05 -8.01 -13.72
C GLU A 249 20.48 -6.71 -14.31
N ARG A 250 20.33 -5.66 -13.50
CA ARG A 250 19.76 -4.37 -13.95
C ARG A 250 20.82 -3.50 -14.63
N ALA A 251 20.44 -2.83 -15.71
CA ALA A 251 21.31 -1.89 -16.46
C ALA A 251 21.44 -0.51 -15.79
N ASN A 252 21.66 -0.46 -14.48
CA ASN A 252 21.83 0.75 -13.71
C ASN A 252 23.30 1.15 -13.58
N VAL A 253 23.55 2.45 -13.40
CA VAL A 253 24.90 2.99 -13.21
C VAL A 253 25.48 2.54 -11.88
N VAL A 254 26.76 2.18 -11.90
CA VAL A 254 27.57 1.88 -10.71
C VAL A 254 27.91 3.19 -10.01
N VAL A 255 27.85 3.17 -8.67
CA VAL A 255 28.14 4.35 -7.85
C VAL A 255 29.14 4.02 -6.74
N SER A 256 30.00 4.97 -6.39
CA SER A 256 30.84 4.87 -5.19
C SER A 256 30.04 5.34 -3.96
N PHE A 257 30.31 4.72 -2.82
CA PHE A 257 29.70 5.10 -1.55
C PHE A 257 30.78 5.20 -0.45
N LEU A 258 30.84 6.32 0.23
CA LEU A 258 31.87 6.64 1.25
C LEU A 258 33.32 6.38 0.76
N GLY A 259 33.60 6.67 -0.50
CA GLY A 259 34.91 6.41 -1.09
C GLY A 259 35.16 4.95 -1.51
N LEU A 260 34.26 4.03 -1.22
CA LEU A 260 34.32 2.62 -1.61
C LEU A 260 33.81 2.45 -3.06
N ASN A 261 34.62 1.84 -3.90
CA ASN A 261 34.25 1.56 -5.29
C ASN A 261 34.25 0.03 -5.54
N TRP A 262 33.20 -0.64 -5.06
CA TRP A 262 33.03 -2.10 -5.18
C TRP A 262 32.27 -2.54 -6.43
N GLY A 263 32.04 -1.62 -7.37
CA GLY A 263 31.26 -1.93 -8.56
C GLY A 263 29.76 -2.12 -8.29
N LEU A 264 29.26 -1.62 -7.16
CA LEU A 264 27.86 -1.77 -6.76
C LEU A 264 27.02 -0.58 -7.25
N LYS A 265 25.73 -0.84 -7.46
CA LYS A 265 24.73 0.15 -7.81
C LYS A 265 24.12 0.77 -6.56
N GLN A 266 23.52 1.96 -6.67
CA GLN A 266 22.94 2.67 -5.54
C GLN A 266 21.99 1.79 -4.68
N ALA A 267 21.12 1.00 -5.31
CA ALA A 267 20.19 0.14 -4.59
C ALA A 267 20.91 -0.99 -3.83
N GLN A 268 22.04 -1.49 -4.33
CA GLN A 268 22.83 -2.50 -3.63
C GLN A 268 23.51 -1.92 -2.39
N TRP A 269 24.05 -0.70 -2.47
CA TRP A 269 24.55 0.02 -1.31
C TRP A 269 23.46 0.27 -0.26
N THR A 270 22.28 0.72 -0.71
CA THR A 270 21.12 0.87 0.18
C THR A 270 20.74 -0.45 0.83
N SER A 271 20.76 -1.56 0.08
CA SER A 271 20.47 -2.89 0.61
C SER A 271 21.45 -3.30 1.72
N LEU A 272 22.76 -3.05 1.53
CA LEU A 272 23.76 -3.33 2.56
C LEU A 272 23.54 -2.51 3.82
N VAL A 273 23.29 -1.20 3.69
CA VAL A 273 23.02 -0.32 4.83
C VAL A 273 21.75 -0.79 5.58
N VAL A 274 20.68 -1.06 4.86
CA VAL A 274 19.43 -1.53 5.47
C VAL A 274 19.64 -2.89 6.13
N PHE A 275 20.36 -3.82 5.51
CA PHE A 275 20.68 -5.11 6.11
C PHE A 275 21.38 -4.97 7.46
N ILE A 276 22.38 -4.08 7.54
CA ILE A 276 23.09 -3.79 8.81
C ILE A 276 22.11 -3.21 9.85
N LEU A 277 21.22 -2.30 9.45
CA LEU A 277 20.22 -1.72 10.35
C LEU A 277 19.14 -2.73 10.79
N LEU A 278 18.90 -3.77 10.01
CA LEU A 278 17.97 -4.85 10.40
C LEU A 278 18.49 -5.70 11.55
N LEU A 279 19.80 -5.79 11.77
CA LEU A 279 20.36 -6.57 12.87
C LEU A 279 19.93 -6.03 14.25
N PRO A 280 20.19 -4.74 14.59
CA PRO A 280 19.69 -4.18 15.85
C PRO A 280 18.15 -4.12 15.89
N LEU A 281 17.48 -3.86 14.78
CA LEU A 281 16.01 -3.91 14.72
C LEU A 281 15.48 -5.30 15.09
N THR A 282 16.13 -6.36 14.61
CA THR A 282 15.79 -7.74 14.95
C THR A 282 15.93 -7.97 16.46
N PHE A 283 17.05 -7.54 17.05
CA PHE A 283 17.24 -7.61 18.48
C PHE A 283 16.14 -6.87 19.25
N LEU A 284 15.80 -5.64 18.85
CA LEU A 284 14.73 -4.85 19.48
C LEU A 284 13.35 -5.54 19.37
N VAL A 285 13.00 -6.06 18.20
CA VAL A 285 11.74 -6.78 18.01
C VAL A 285 11.68 -8.01 18.90
N PHE A 286 12.76 -8.81 18.99
CA PHE A 286 12.77 -10.00 19.84
C PHE A 286 12.82 -9.67 21.34
N HIS A 287 13.40 -8.55 21.71
CA HIS A 287 13.47 -8.09 23.10
C HIS A 287 12.13 -7.54 23.60
N PHE A 288 11.50 -6.65 22.83
CA PHE A 288 10.26 -5.95 23.23
C PHE A 288 8.97 -6.63 22.83
N SER A 289 8.97 -7.43 21.78
CA SER A 289 7.78 -8.17 21.34
C SER A 289 7.74 -9.55 22.01
N LYS A 290 6.60 -9.87 22.62
CA LYS A 290 6.37 -11.19 23.21
C LYS A 290 5.38 -11.98 22.36
N PRO A 291 5.51 -13.33 22.28
CA PRO A 291 4.53 -14.17 21.59
C PRO A 291 3.16 -13.98 22.21
N ILE A 292 2.14 -13.93 21.36
CA ILE A 292 0.75 -13.77 21.78
C ILE A 292 0.26 -15.12 22.27
N PRO A 293 -0.23 -15.23 23.52
CA PRO A 293 -0.81 -16.47 24.06
C PRO A 293 -2.06 -16.90 23.27
N GLU A 294 -2.36 -18.19 23.31
CA GLU A 294 -3.60 -18.71 22.73
C GLU A 294 -4.84 -18.08 23.38
N GLY A 295 -5.87 -17.83 22.57
CA GLY A 295 -7.11 -17.21 23.03
C GLY A 295 -7.03 -15.70 23.31
N LYS A 296 -5.87 -15.05 23.16
CA LYS A 296 -5.74 -13.60 23.32
C LYS A 296 -5.85 -12.87 21.97
N ILE A 297 -6.48 -11.70 21.99
CA ILE A 297 -6.57 -10.85 20.81
C ILE A 297 -5.19 -10.26 20.52
N ALA A 298 -4.64 -10.58 19.35
CA ALA A 298 -3.30 -10.16 18.94
C ALA A 298 -3.18 -8.64 18.81
N ALA A 299 -4.25 -7.97 18.39
CA ALA A 299 -4.26 -6.54 18.15
C ALA A 299 -3.90 -5.71 19.40
N THR A 300 -4.48 -6.06 20.55
CA THR A 300 -4.35 -5.30 21.80
C THR A 300 -3.30 -5.87 22.77
N TYR A 301 -2.76 -7.05 22.48
CA TYR A 301 -1.81 -7.68 23.36
C TYR A 301 -0.51 -6.88 23.50
N GLY A 302 -0.10 -6.64 24.75
CA GLY A 302 1.12 -5.89 25.07
C GLY A 302 0.97 -4.35 24.97
N ILE A 303 -0.20 -3.83 24.64
CA ILE A 303 -0.49 -2.40 24.73
C ILE A 303 -0.94 -2.09 26.18
N PRO A 304 -0.31 -1.13 26.89
CA PRO A 304 -0.79 -0.69 28.19
C PRO A 304 -2.23 -0.19 28.05
N GLN A 305 -3.16 -0.84 28.72
CA GLN A 305 -4.52 -0.34 28.81
C GLN A 305 -4.48 0.91 29.70
N LYS A 306 -5.07 2.03 29.25
CA LYS A 306 -5.37 3.12 30.16
C LYS A 306 -6.20 2.54 31.31
N PRO A 307 -5.87 2.87 32.59
CA PRO A 307 -6.73 2.46 33.68
C PRO A 307 -8.16 2.87 33.30
N LYS A 308 -9.07 1.91 33.29
CA LYS A 308 -10.48 2.24 33.28
C LYS A 308 -10.64 3.15 34.49
N HIS A 309 -11.00 4.43 34.26
CA HIS A 309 -11.68 5.16 35.32
C HIS A 309 -12.75 4.21 35.79
N GLU A 310 -12.61 3.77 37.04
CA GLU A 310 -13.66 3.02 37.72
C GLU A 310 -14.92 3.82 37.45
N ALA A 311 -15.79 3.30 36.57
CA ALA A 311 -17.16 3.69 36.60
C ALA A 311 -17.55 3.40 38.04
N LYS A 312 -17.75 4.48 38.82
CA LYS A 312 -18.39 4.36 40.12
C LYS A 312 -19.57 3.42 39.86
N VAL A 313 -19.50 2.24 40.47
CA VAL A 313 -20.66 1.39 40.63
C VAL A 313 -21.60 2.31 41.37
N VAL A 314 -22.57 2.88 40.64
CA VAL A 314 -23.80 3.36 41.25
C VAL A 314 -24.38 2.05 41.73
N GLU A 315 -24.26 1.80 43.05
CA GLU A 315 -25.07 0.78 43.72
C GLU A 315 -26.48 1.05 43.22
N GLU A 316 -27.03 0.12 42.44
CA GLU A 316 -28.43 0.03 42.22
C GLU A 316 -29.00 -0.26 43.62
N GLU A 317 -29.53 0.79 44.27
CA GLU A 317 -30.47 0.64 45.38
C GLU A 317 -31.61 -0.26 44.85
N GLU A 318 -31.78 -1.43 45.48
CA GLU A 318 -32.94 -2.30 45.26
C GLU A 318 -34.20 -1.45 45.24
N PRO A 319 -35.07 -1.56 44.25
CA PRO A 319 -36.33 -0.83 44.23
C PRO A 319 -37.17 -1.32 45.43
N THR A 320 -37.27 -0.43 46.42
CA THR A 320 -38.26 -0.53 47.46
C THR A 320 -39.63 -0.77 46.84
N LYS A 321 -40.31 -1.79 47.30
CA LYS A 321 -41.68 -2.13 46.90
C LYS A 321 -42.56 -0.88 46.95
N VAL A 322 -42.86 -0.35 45.79
CA VAL A 322 -43.88 0.70 45.61
C VAL A 322 -45.22 -0.04 45.48
N ASP A 323 -46.17 0.39 46.33
CA ASP A 323 -47.53 -0.15 46.39
C ASP A 323 -48.21 -0.15 45.01
N GLU A 324 -48.77 -1.28 44.65
CA GLU A 324 -49.45 -1.60 43.39
C GLU A 324 -50.81 -0.87 43.20
N LYS A 325 -51.09 0.16 43.97
CA LYS A 325 -52.36 0.89 43.95
C LYS A 325 -52.34 2.28 43.30
N SER A 326 -51.20 2.85 42.94
CA SER A 326 -51.14 4.19 42.33
C SER A 326 -50.80 4.21 40.83
N ALA A 327 -50.65 3.05 40.17
CA ALA A 327 -50.24 2.96 38.77
C ALA A 327 -51.41 2.76 37.77
N ILE A 328 -52.68 2.90 38.22
CA ILE A 328 -53.83 2.66 37.33
C ILE A 328 -54.51 3.98 36.88
N GLU A 329 -54.06 5.16 37.31
CA GLU A 329 -54.82 6.40 37.08
C GLU A 329 -54.17 7.41 36.11
N GLU A 330 -53.14 7.08 35.38
CA GLU A 330 -52.54 7.96 34.36
C GLU A 330 -52.18 7.29 33.04
N ALA A 331 -53.11 6.56 32.43
CA ALA A 331 -52.97 6.13 31.05
C ALA A 331 -54.15 6.61 30.21
N GLU A 332 -54.13 7.86 29.77
CA GLU A 332 -55.03 8.32 28.70
C GLU A 332 -54.75 7.55 27.39
N PRO A 333 -55.80 7.04 26.71
CA PRO A 333 -55.65 6.33 25.45
C PRO A 333 -55.07 7.22 24.36
N ILE A 334 -54.22 6.63 23.54
CA ILE A 334 -53.46 7.30 22.43
C ILE A 334 -54.39 8.02 21.43
N GLU A 335 -55.63 7.58 21.30
CA GLU A 335 -56.69 8.18 20.45
C GLU A 335 -57.11 9.59 20.91
N ALA A 336 -57.09 9.86 22.23
CA ALA A 336 -57.44 11.19 22.76
C ALA A 336 -56.33 12.25 22.57
N ARG A 337 -55.07 11.82 22.37
CA ARG A 337 -53.97 12.73 22.03
C ARG A 337 -53.93 13.12 20.56
N GLN A 338 -54.36 12.25 19.67
CA GLN A 338 -54.37 12.53 18.21
C GLN A 338 -55.52 13.48 17.83
N SER A 339 -56.66 13.41 18.50
CA SER A 339 -57.77 14.36 18.26
C SER A 339 -57.48 15.77 18.73
N ARG A 340 -56.73 15.98 19.84
CA ARG A 340 -56.33 17.33 20.30
C ARG A 340 -55.28 18.00 19.38
N GLN A 341 -54.38 17.22 18.78
CA GLN A 341 -53.37 17.76 17.84
C GLN A 341 -53.99 18.18 16.50
N SER A 342 -55.06 17.55 16.07
CA SER A 342 -55.79 17.98 14.86
C SER A 342 -56.63 19.26 15.08
N GLU A 343 -57.22 19.44 16.26
CA GLU A 343 -57.97 20.65 16.58
C GLU A 343 -57.06 21.89 16.78
N GLU A 344 -55.87 21.73 17.38
CA GLU A 344 -54.90 22.84 17.51
C GLU A 344 -54.29 23.25 16.16
N SER A 345 -54.15 22.33 15.20
CA SER A 345 -53.63 22.67 13.86
C SER A 345 -54.70 23.43 13.03
N GLU A 346 -55.99 23.09 13.13
CA GLU A 346 -57.07 23.79 12.44
C GLU A 346 -57.29 25.24 13.02
N GLU A 347 -57.20 25.40 14.32
CA GLU A 347 -57.33 26.72 14.97
C GLU A 347 -56.15 27.65 14.60
N THR A 348 -54.97 27.09 14.35
CA THR A 348 -53.80 27.87 13.96
C THR A 348 -53.87 28.29 12.48
N GLU A 349 -54.40 27.45 11.59
CA GLU A 349 -54.64 27.84 10.19
C GLU A 349 -55.74 28.87 10.02
N GLU A 350 -56.79 28.84 10.87
CA GLU A 350 -57.84 29.84 10.80
C GLU A 350 -57.37 31.24 11.31
N LYS A 351 -56.45 31.27 12.27
CA LYS A 351 -55.83 32.53 12.76
C LYS A 351 -54.87 33.14 11.72
N ILE A 352 -54.19 32.33 10.90
CA ILE A 352 -53.31 32.83 9.84
C ILE A 352 -54.08 33.36 8.63
N LYS A 353 -55.33 32.87 8.38
CA LYS A 353 -56.18 33.38 7.29
C LYS A 353 -56.91 34.68 7.63
N LYS A 354 -56.92 35.11 8.89
CA LYS A 354 -57.60 36.37 9.34
C LYS A 354 -56.64 37.52 9.64
N ALA A 355 -55.32 37.30 9.50
CA ALA A 355 -54.26 38.32 9.59
C ALA A 355 -53.72 38.67 8.20
#